data_3fccc451a434db14211480d2caa833ed
#
_entry.id   3fccc451a434db14211480d2caa833ed
#
_cell.length_a   1.000
_cell.length_b   1.000
_cell.length_c   1.000
_cell.angle_alpha   90.00
_cell.angle_beta   90.00
_cell.angle_gamma   90.00
#
_symmetry.space_group_name_H-M   'P 1'
#
loop_
_entity.id
_entity.type
_entity.pdbx_description
1 polymer ?
#
loop_
_entity_poly.entity_id
_entity_poly.type
_entity_poly.pdbx_seq_one_letter_code
_entity_poly.pdbx_strand_id
1 'polypeptide(L)'
;IAWLVEERGVRPGEITAVTFTNQAAAEMRQRLEERLGRRAASRMTIGTFHAICLALLGDVGLIGQGEALSLAEETLRVLGRKGSARALLQGVSRVKNGASLETAGLEEEIWQAYCARLEERGMLDFDDLLIRALALDTGGRTCFRHLLVDEFQDINETQYRLVRAWSASGSLFVIGDPDQSIYGFRGADGKCFQRLRAERPELREIRLVENYRSTPEVLEAAAPVIEKNPGGCRRLRPNRPSGPAVRMVRSPDAFSEGVFLAKEIGRMTGGVDMLEAQALGHERTVRAFSDIAVLCRTHRQLELVEKCLRHDDIPCVVSGREDFLEDRQVRGVLAFFRSLQSPADPAALETALGLLWDCPADLAGRARRLWTQGADLAALEEAVRGYGHLELWLDRVKEWEPAVEKEKPWKLVEGWEERYGTSPALEKLRNTAVFYPAFRSLW
;
A
#
# COMPACT_ATOMS: atom_id res chain seq x y z
N ILE A 1 13.94 20.43 -4.07
CA ILE A 1 12.80 21.07 -4.76
C ILE A 1 12.80 22.57 -4.45
N ALA A 2 12.76 22.98 -3.17
CA ALA A 2 12.70 24.39 -2.80
C ALA A 2 13.83 25.22 -3.44
N TRP A 3 15.06 24.72 -3.41
CA TRP A 3 16.21 25.36 -4.06
C TRP A 3 16.01 25.60 -5.57
N LEU A 4 15.40 24.66 -6.30
CA LEU A 4 15.09 24.83 -7.71
C LEU A 4 14.16 26.04 -7.95
N VAL A 5 13.18 26.23 -7.08
CA VAL A 5 12.21 27.33 -7.18
C VAL A 5 12.83 28.66 -6.72
N GLU A 6 13.44 28.66 -5.52
CA GLU A 6 13.95 29.87 -4.87
C GLU A 6 15.20 30.43 -5.53
N GLU A 7 16.19 29.57 -5.85
CA GLU A 7 17.50 29.98 -6.31
C GLU A 7 17.67 29.89 -7.83
N ARG A 8 16.96 28.93 -8.46
CA ARG A 8 17.07 28.70 -9.90
C ARG A 8 15.89 29.23 -10.70
N GLY A 9 14.87 29.76 -10.03
CA GLY A 9 13.68 30.32 -10.67
C GLY A 9 12.86 29.34 -11.49
N VAL A 10 12.96 28.00 -11.18
CA VAL A 10 12.21 26.97 -11.86
C VAL A 10 10.74 27.12 -11.50
N ARG A 11 9.88 27.09 -12.51
CA ARG A 11 8.44 27.18 -12.28
C ARG A 11 7.93 25.91 -11.58
N PRO A 12 7.13 26.01 -10.50
CA PRO A 12 6.63 24.85 -9.77
C PRO A 12 5.98 23.77 -10.66
N GLY A 13 5.23 24.16 -11.70
CA GLY A 13 4.60 23.21 -12.62
C GLY A 13 5.57 22.43 -13.53
N GLU A 14 6.86 22.76 -13.53
CA GLU A 14 7.90 22.03 -14.26
C GLU A 14 8.58 20.95 -13.40
N ILE A 15 8.17 20.83 -12.12
CA ILE A 15 8.77 19.91 -11.16
C ILE A 15 7.83 18.72 -10.92
N THR A 16 8.37 17.54 -11.11
CA THR A 16 7.70 16.29 -10.79
C THR A 16 8.54 15.53 -9.76
N ALA A 17 7.93 15.20 -8.63
CA ALA A 17 8.55 14.45 -7.56
C ALA A 17 7.80 13.12 -7.33
N VAL A 18 8.54 12.03 -7.42
CA VAL A 18 8.00 10.67 -7.26
C VAL A 18 8.48 10.12 -5.93
N THR A 19 7.56 9.55 -5.15
CA THR A 19 7.84 8.88 -3.88
C THR A 19 7.31 7.45 -3.90
N PHE A 20 7.72 6.63 -2.94
CA PHE A 20 7.28 5.24 -2.87
C PHE A 20 5.89 5.08 -2.24
N THR A 21 5.49 5.97 -1.32
CA THR A 21 4.22 5.88 -0.60
C THR A 21 3.41 7.18 -0.70
N ASN A 22 2.07 7.05 -0.62
CA ASN A 22 1.18 8.21 -0.58
C ASN A 22 1.43 9.09 0.66
N GLN A 23 1.82 8.49 1.79
CA GLN A 23 2.16 9.21 3.01
C GLN A 23 3.41 10.09 2.80
N ALA A 24 4.47 9.55 2.18
CA ALA A 24 5.67 10.32 1.86
C ALA A 24 5.37 11.47 0.87
N ALA A 25 4.48 11.23 -0.12
CA ALA A 25 4.03 12.27 -1.04
C ALA A 25 3.27 13.40 -0.30
N ALA A 26 2.39 13.04 0.63
CA ALA A 26 1.64 14.01 1.45
C ALA A 26 2.57 14.82 2.35
N GLU A 27 3.52 14.17 3.03
CA GLU A 27 4.51 14.84 3.88
C GLU A 27 5.42 15.78 3.07
N MET A 28 5.91 15.33 1.90
CA MET A 28 6.69 16.18 0.99
C MET A 28 5.90 17.42 0.56
N ARG A 29 4.61 17.25 0.22
CA ARG A 29 3.72 18.33 -0.16
C ARG A 29 3.54 19.32 0.99
N GLN A 30 3.27 18.83 2.20
CA GLN A 30 3.12 19.69 3.39
C GLN A 30 4.37 20.53 3.64
N ARG A 31 5.56 19.92 3.65
CA ARG A 31 6.83 20.64 3.85
C ARG A 31 7.08 21.71 2.78
N LEU A 32 6.66 21.45 1.54
CA LEU A 32 6.77 22.42 0.45
C LEU A 32 5.72 23.53 0.56
N GLU A 33 4.52 23.24 1.05
CA GLU A 33 3.51 24.24 1.36
C GLU A 33 3.97 25.19 2.47
N GLU A 34 4.60 24.66 3.52
CA GLU A 34 5.15 25.45 4.62
C GLU A 34 6.28 26.37 4.14
N ARG A 35 7.12 25.91 3.20
CA ARG A 35 8.29 26.67 2.74
C ARG A 35 8.02 27.61 1.57
N LEU A 36 7.27 27.15 0.56
CA LEU A 36 7.05 27.85 -0.71
C LEU A 36 5.64 28.44 -0.85
N GLY A 37 4.76 28.11 0.08
CA GLY A 37 3.35 28.46 0.05
C GLY A 37 2.48 27.48 -0.76
N ARG A 38 1.21 27.38 -0.37
CA ARG A 38 0.23 26.44 -0.92
C ARG A 38 0.08 26.55 -2.45
N ARG A 39 0.09 27.78 -2.99
CA ARG A 39 -0.06 28.03 -4.43
C ARG A 39 1.10 27.46 -5.25
N ALA A 40 2.32 27.47 -4.73
CA ALA A 40 3.48 26.91 -5.42
C ALA A 40 3.44 25.39 -5.35
N ALA A 41 3.22 24.82 -4.15
CA ALA A 41 3.17 23.37 -3.94
C ALA A 41 2.05 22.69 -4.73
N SER A 42 0.85 23.32 -4.85
CA SER A 42 -0.27 22.75 -5.60
C SER A 42 -0.05 22.67 -7.11
N ARG A 43 0.90 23.42 -7.65
CA ARG A 43 1.26 23.37 -9.08
C ARG A 43 2.28 22.28 -9.40
N MET A 44 2.96 21.73 -8.41
CA MET A 44 3.92 20.64 -8.59
C MET A 44 3.20 19.31 -8.73
N THR A 45 3.74 18.42 -9.55
CA THR A 45 3.29 17.03 -9.59
C THR A 45 4.05 16.25 -8.52
N ILE A 46 3.37 15.86 -7.45
CA ILE A 46 3.96 15.10 -6.33
C ILE A 46 3.08 13.88 -6.08
N GLY A 47 3.64 12.67 -6.16
CA GLY A 47 2.86 11.46 -5.95
C GLY A 47 3.69 10.19 -6.08
N THR A 48 3.02 9.05 -5.98
CA THR A 48 3.61 7.75 -6.30
C THR A 48 3.62 7.52 -7.81
N PHE A 49 4.41 6.55 -8.29
CA PHE A 49 4.38 6.14 -9.70
C PHE A 49 2.96 5.88 -10.17
N HIS A 50 2.19 5.10 -9.41
CA HIS A 50 0.81 4.76 -9.76
C HIS A 50 -0.11 5.99 -9.83
N ALA A 51 -0.01 6.90 -8.87
CA ALA A 51 -0.82 8.12 -8.87
C ALA A 51 -0.53 9.02 -10.08
N ILE A 52 0.74 9.13 -10.47
CA ILE A 52 1.14 9.91 -11.64
C ILE A 52 0.69 9.20 -12.92
N CYS A 53 0.88 7.89 -13.03
CA CYS A 53 0.41 7.11 -14.19
C CYS A 53 -1.11 7.20 -14.36
N LEU A 54 -1.87 7.11 -13.26
CA LEU A 54 -3.32 7.27 -13.28
C LEU A 54 -3.73 8.65 -13.78
N ALA A 55 -3.06 9.71 -13.31
CA ALA A 55 -3.32 11.07 -13.78
C ALA A 55 -2.99 11.26 -15.28
N LEU A 56 -1.98 10.56 -15.80
CA LEU A 56 -1.63 10.60 -17.22
C LEU A 56 -2.60 9.82 -18.11
N LEU A 57 -3.13 8.70 -17.62
CA LEU A 57 -4.07 7.85 -18.35
C LEU A 57 -5.51 8.37 -18.31
N GLY A 58 -5.85 9.19 -17.32
CA GLY A 58 -7.20 9.72 -17.12
C GLY A 58 -8.15 8.70 -16.51
N ASP A 59 -9.38 8.69 -17.00
CA ASP A 59 -10.45 7.82 -16.48
C ASP A 59 -10.28 6.38 -17.01
N VAL A 60 -9.63 5.54 -16.22
CA VAL A 60 -9.42 4.11 -16.49
C VAL A 60 -10.00 3.27 -15.35
N GLY A 61 -10.65 2.18 -15.69
CA GLY A 61 -11.13 1.20 -14.72
C GLY A 61 -9.96 0.50 -14.04
N LEU A 62 -9.78 0.70 -12.75
CA LEU A 62 -8.74 0.05 -11.96
C LEU A 62 -9.37 -1.00 -11.05
N ILE A 63 -8.89 -2.25 -11.16
CA ILE A 63 -9.38 -3.33 -10.31
C ILE A 63 -8.86 -3.17 -8.88
N GLY A 64 -9.76 -3.22 -7.89
CA GLY A 64 -9.40 -3.21 -6.48
C GLY A 64 -8.75 -4.53 -6.05
N GLN A 65 -7.97 -4.50 -4.94
CA GLN A 65 -7.27 -5.68 -4.44
C GLN A 65 -8.22 -6.86 -4.16
N GLY A 66 -9.37 -6.59 -3.56
CA GLY A 66 -10.38 -7.62 -3.28
C GLY A 66 -10.97 -8.23 -4.55
N GLU A 67 -11.22 -7.40 -5.57
CA GLU A 67 -11.75 -7.84 -6.87
C GLU A 67 -10.70 -8.62 -7.66
N ALA A 68 -9.44 -8.21 -7.61
CA ALA A 68 -8.34 -8.95 -8.23
C ALA A 68 -8.19 -10.36 -7.60
N LEU A 69 -8.36 -10.48 -6.28
CA LEU A 69 -8.40 -11.77 -5.61
C LEU A 69 -9.58 -12.62 -6.08
N SER A 70 -10.80 -12.04 -6.17
CA SER A 70 -11.98 -12.76 -6.69
C SER A 70 -11.77 -13.22 -8.13
N LEU A 71 -11.19 -12.36 -8.97
CA LEU A 71 -10.88 -12.69 -10.37
C LEU A 71 -9.86 -13.83 -10.48
N ALA A 72 -8.85 -13.84 -9.62
CA ALA A 72 -7.86 -14.90 -9.55
C ALA A 72 -8.48 -16.23 -9.07
N GLU A 73 -9.34 -16.20 -8.03
CA GLU A 73 -10.10 -17.36 -7.57
C GLU A 73 -11.00 -17.93 -8.65
N GLU A 74 -11.72 -17.07 -9.36
CA GLU A 74 -12.57 -17.46 -10.49
C GLU A 74 -11.74 -18.08 -11.62
N THR A 75 -10.60 -17.50 -11.96
CA THR A 75 -9.70 -18.03 -12.99
C THR A 75 -9.23 -19.45 -12.66
N LEU A 76 -8.76 -19.67 -11.45
CA LEU A 76 -8.34 -21.00 -10.99
C LEU A 76 -9.50 -22.01 -11.02
N ARG A 77 -10.67 -21.59 -10.56
CA ARG A 77 -11.87 -22.44 -10.52
C ARG A 77 -12.31 -22.86 -11.91
N VAL A 78 -12.39 -21.93 -12.86
CA VAL A 78 -12.84 -22.23 -14.24
C VAL A 78 -11.86 -23.16 -14.97
N LEU A 79 -10.55 -22.99 -14.71
CA LEU A 79 -9.52 -23.89 -15.27
C LEU A 79 -9.37 -25.21 -14.51
N GLY A 80 -10.16 -25.44 -13.44
CA GLY A 80 -10.05 -26.64 -12.61
C GLY A 80 -8.69 -26.75 -11.89
N ARG A 81 -7.99 -25.65 -11.69
CA ARG A 81 -6.66 -25.63 -11.05
C ARG A 81 -6.75 -25.41 -9.56
N LYS A 82 -5.96 -26.16 -8.81
CA LYS A 82 -5.77 -25.94 -7.37
C LYS A 82 -4.61 -24.98 -7.15
N GLY A 83 -4.84 -23.92 -6.37
CA GLY A 83 -3.79 -22.95 -6.09
C GLY A 83 -4.28 -21.80 -5.22
N SER A 84 -3.37 -20.94 -4.82
CA SER A 84 -3.67 -19.73 -4.08
C SER A 84 -3.85 -18.56 -5.04
N ALA A 85 -4.98 -17.84 -4.94
CA ALA A 85 -5.22 -16.62 -5.70
C ALA A 85 -4.11 -15.57 -5.47
N ARG A 86 -3.61 -15.48 -4.24
CA ARG A 86 -2.47 -14.60 -3.92
C ARG A 86 -1.20 -15.00 -4.66
N ALA A 87 -0.91 -16.30 -4.74
CA ALA A 87 0.27 -16.79 -5.47
C ALA A 87 0.13 -16.52 -6.97
N LEU A 88 -1.07 -16.67 -7.54
CA LEU A 88 -1.38 -16.31 -8.91
C LEU A 88 -1.11 -14.82 -9.13
N LEU A 89 -1.69 -13.92 -8.32
CA LEU A 89 -1.49 -12.48 -8.47
C LEU A 89 -0.02 -12.06 -8.33
N GLN A 90 0.73 -12.69 -7.43
CA GLN A 90 2.17 -12.46 -7.32
C GLN A 90 2.93 -12.91 -8.56
N GLY A 91 2.56 -14.06 -9.15
CA GLY A 91 3.11 -14.54 -10.41
C GLY A 91 2.80 -13.58 -11.56
N VAL A 92 1.55 -13.14 -11.68
CA VAL A 92 1.10 -12.15 -12.67
C VAL A 92 1.93 -10.87 -12.57
N SER A 93 2.06 -10.31 -11.36
CA SER A 93 2.85 -9.10 -11.14
C SER A 93 4.31 -9.28 -11.54
N ARG A 94 4.94 -10.43 -11.22
CA ARG A 94 6.32 -10.71 -11.63
C ARG A 94 6.47 -10.75 -13.15
N VAL A 95 5.54 -11.40 -13.87
CA VAL A 95 5.58 -11.47 -15.34
C VAL A 95 5.41 -10.08 -15.95
N LYS A 96 4.45 -9.29 -15.48
CA LYS A 96 4.25 -7.90 -15.90
C LYS A 96 5.47 -7.00 -15.65
N ASN A 97 6.26 -7.33 -14.64
CA ASN A 97 7.50 -6.64 -14.32
C ASN A 97 8.76 -7.29 -14.96
N GLY A 98 8.58 -8.14 -15.98
CA GLY A 98 9.65 -8.63 -16.83
C GLY A 98 10.25 -10.00 -16.47
N ALA A 99 9.68 -10.71 -15.48
CA ALA A 99 10.07 -12.08 -15.21
C ALA A 99 9.51 -13.04 -16.29
N SER A 100 10.20 -14.15 -16.57
CA SER A 100 9.62 -15.22 -17.36
C SER A 100 8.50 -15.94 -16.59
N LEU A 101 7.57 -16.58 -17.30
CA LEU A 101 6.51 -17.39 -16.69
C LEU A 101 7.08 -18.47 -15.76
N GLU A 102 8.15 -19.12 -16.18
CA GLU A 102 8.87 -20.14 -15.40
C GLU A 102 9.41 -19.55 -14.07
N THR A 103 10.12 -18.42 -14.16
CA THR A 103 10.67 -17.74 -12.98
C THR A 103 9.56 -17.22 -12.04
N ALA A 104 8.44 -16.81 -12.60
CA ALA A 104 7.27 -16.36 -11.85
C ALA A 104 6.49 -17.52 -11.21
N GLY A 105 6.75 -18.78 -11.64
CA GLY A 105 6.02 -19.96 -11.23
C GLY A 105 4.57 -19.97 -11.73
N LEU A 106 4.31 -19.42 -12.92
CA LEU A 106 2.99 -19.24 -13.50
C LEU A 106 2.85 -20.00 -14.80
N GLU A 107 1.81 -20.82 -14.91
CA GLU A 107 1.47 -21.51 -16.17
C GLU A 107 0.91 -20.51 -17.19
N GLU A 108 1.28 -20.67 -18.45
CA GLU A 108 0.86 -19.78 -19.52
C GLU A 108 -0.67 -19.71 -19.68
N GLU A 109 -1.35 -20.85 -19.57
CA GLU A 109 -2.81 -20.93 -19.65
C GLU A 109 -3.48 -20.07 -18.55
N ILE A 110 -2.96 -20.14 -17.31
CA ILE A 110 -3.48 -19.35 -16.18
C ILE A 110 -3.22 -17.86 -16.40
N TRP A 111 -2.02 -17.51 -16.88
CA TRP A 111 -1.66 -16.15 -17.22
C TRP A 111 -2.60 -15.55 -18.27
N GLN A 112 -2.77 -16.25 -19.41
CA GLN A 112 -3.63 -15.79 -20.50
C GLN A 112 -5.08 -15.66 -20.05
N ALA A 113 -5.59 -16.63 -19.28
CA ALA A 113 -6.96 -16.62 -18.79
C ALA A 113 -7.23 -15.48 -17.79
N TYR A 114 -6.28 -15.14 -16.92
CA TYR A 114 -6.41 -13.99 -16.01
C TYR A 114 -6.40 -12.67 -16.78
N CYS A 115 -5.45 -12.48 -17.69
CA CYS A 115 -5.34 -11.28 -18.51
C CYS A 115 -6.57 -11.05 -19.39
N ALA A 116 -7.07 -12.10 -20.05
CA ALA A 116 -8.28 -12.03 -20.87
C ALA A 116 -9.51 -11.59 -20.06
N ARG A 117 -9.71 -12.16 -18.86
CA ARG A 117 -10.82 -11.75 -17.98
C ARG A 117 -10.72 -10.32 -17.50
N LEU A 118 -9.50 -9.85 -17.24
CA LEU A 118 -9.27 -8.46 -16.85
C LEU A 118 -9.64 -7.52 -18.00
N GLU A 119 -9.24 -7.87 -19.22
CA GLU A 119 -9.53 -7.12 -20.44
C GLU A 119 -11.03 -7.14 -20.80
N GLU A 120 -11.70 -8.29 -20.69
CA GLU A 120 -13.16 -8.42 -20.90
C GLU A 120 -13.97 -7.51 -19.98
N ARG A 121 -13.46 -7.23 -18.78
CA ARG A 121 -14.06 -6.30 -17.82
C ARG A 121 -13.66 -4.84 -18.06
N GLY A 122 -12.79 -4.57 -19.02
CA GLY A 122 -12.26 -3.23 -19.28
C GLY A 122 -11.44 -2.66 -18.11
N MET A 123 -10.89 -3.52 -17.24
CA MET A 123 -10.18 -3.15 -16.03
C MET A 123 -8.67 -3.30 -16.20
N LEU A 124 -7.93 -2.52 -15.43
CA LEU A 124 -6.48 -2.61 -15.31
C LEU A 124 -6.11 -3.01 -13.88
N ASP A 125 -5.08 -3.80 -13.72
CA ASP A 125 -4.42 -3.90 -12.42
C ASP A 125 -3.34 -2.82 -12.25
N PHE A 126 -2.71 -2.78 -11.07
CA PHE A 126 -1.69 -1.76 -10.77
C PHE A 126 -0.47 -1.85 -11.68
N ASP A 127 -0.07 -3.05 -12.11
CA ASP A 127 1.06 -3.21 -13.03
C ASP A 127 0.69 -2.76 -14.45
N ASP A 128 -0.53 -3.06 -14.92
CA ASP A 128 -1.03 -2.57 -16.22
C ASP A 128 -1.04 -1.05 -16.29
N LEU A 129 -1.38 -0.38 -15.19
CA LEU A 129 -1.36 1.08 -15.11
C LEU A 129 0.03 1.65 -15.48
N LEU A 130 1.08 1.05 -14.92
CA LEU A 130 2.47 1.45 -15.22
C LEU A 130 2.86 1.11 -16.66
N ILE A 131 2.50 -0.08 -17.13
CA ILE A 131 2.79 -0.56 -18.49
C ILE A 131 2.09 0.32 -19.53
N ARG A 132 0.82 0.64 -19.34
CA ARG A 132 0.06 1.51 -20.25
C ARG A 132 0.60 2.94 -20.27
N ALA A 133 0.95 3.48 -19.10
CA ALA A 133 1.58 4.79 -19.04
C ALA A 133 2.93 4.82 -19.78
N LEU A 134 3.72 3.74 -19.67
CA LEU A 134 4.96 3.59 -20.42
C LEU A 134 4.70 3.49 -21.92
N ALA A 135 3.65 2.79 -22.34
CA ALA A 135 3.27 2.65 -23.76
C ALA A 135 2.80 3.98 -24.39
N LEU A 136 2.16 4.87 -23.62
CA LEU A 136 1.81 6.21 -24.08
C LEU A 136 3.04 7.04 -24.48
N ASP A 137 4.18 6.74 -23.87
CA ASP A 137 5.42 7.52 -24.03
C ASP A 137 6.30 7.07 -25.20
N THR A 138 5.87 6.10 -26.02
CA THR A 138 6.63 5.63 -27.21
C THR A 138 6.95 6.73 -28.24
N GLY A 139 6.54 7.98 -28.00
CA GLY A 139 6.83 9.15 -28.80
C GLY A 139 7.48 10.32 -28.05
N GLY A 140 7.98 10.13 -26.81
CA GLY A 140 8.61 11.20 -26.02
C GLY A 140 7.62 12.32 -25.61
N ARG A 141 6.32 12.01 -25.54
CA ARG A 141 5.27 13.00 -25.25
C ARG A 141 5.19 13.35 -23.77
N THR A 142 5.66 12.46 -22.88
CA THR A 142 5.58 12.62 -21.43
C THR A 142 6.99 12.80 -20.86
N CYS A 143 7.63 13.92 -21.17
CA CYS A 143 8.91 14.24 -20.56
C CYS A 143 8.73 15.30 -19.49
N PHE A 144 9.16 15.02 -18.28
CA PHE A 144 9.17 15.97 -17.19
C PHE A 144 10.45 16.80 -17.22
N ARG A 145 10.33 18.13 -17.08
CA ARG A 145 11.49 19.03 -17.15
C ARG A 145 12.46 18.82 -15.99
N HIS A 146 11.94 18.61 -14.78
CA HIS A 146 12.71 18.30 -13.58
C HIS A 146 12.05 17.11 -12.86
N LEU A 147 12.62 15.93 -13.04
CA LEU A 147 12.16 14.71 -12.40
C LEU A 147 13.01 14.40 -11.18
N LEU A 148 12.37 14.29 -10.02
CA LEU A 148 12.99 13.86 -8.77
C LEU A 148 12.37 12.54 -8.33
N VAL A 149 13.19 11.55 -7.97
CA VAL A 149 12.71 10.22 -7.55
C VAL A 149 13.34 9.89 -6.21
N ASP A 150 12.48 9.67 -5.21
CA ASP A 150 12.88 9.25 -3.87
C ASP A 150 12.83 7.73 -3.74
N GLU A 151 13.59 7.17 -2.79
CA GLU A 151 13.71 5.72 -2.53
C GLU A 151 14.02 4.92 -3.81
N PHE A 152 14.97 5.42 -4.60
CA PHE A 152 15.27 4.87 -5.93
C PHE A 152 15.75 3.39 -5.89
N GLN A 153 16.24 2.90 -4.75
CA GLN A 153 16.63 1.49 -4.55
C GLN A 153 15.44 0.50 -4.55
N ASP A 154 14.21 1.00 -4.38
CA ASP A 154 13.04 0.15 -4.23
C ASP A 154 12.18 0.05 -5.50
N ILE A 155 12.62 0.70 -6.60
CA ILE A 155 11.91 0.64 -7.87
C ILE A 155 12.08 -0.71 -8.59
N ASN A 156 11.01 -1.15 -9.27
CA ASN A 156 11.03 -2.32 -10.13
C ASN A 156 11.42 -1.95 -11.58
N GLU A 157 11.54 -2.96 -12.45
CA GLU A 157 11.94 -2.78 -13.85
C GLU A 157 11.01 -1.83 -14.63
N THR A 158 9.71 -1.95 -14.47
CA THR A 158 8.74 -1.09 -15.17
C THR A 158 8.85 0.35 -14.71
N GLN A 159 9.01 0.59 -13.41
CA GLN A 159 9.26 1.91 -12.84
C GLN A 159 10.60 2.50 -13.30
N TYR A 160 11.65 1.68 -13.38
CA TYR A 160 12.93 2.11 -13.92
C TYR A 160 12.80 2.59 -15.37
N ARG A 161 12.06 1.85 -16.21
CA ARG A 161 11.78 2.24 -17.59
C ARG A 161 10.97 3.54 -17.68
N LEU A 162 9.99 3.74 -16.78
CA LEU A 162 9.26 5.00 -16.68
C LEU A 162 10.19 6.18 -16.32
N VAL A 163 11.09 6.02 -15.33
CA VAL A 163 12.07 7.06 -14.98
C VAL A 163 12.92 7.43 -16.18
N ARG A 164 13.39 6.46 -16.96
CA ARG A 164 14.17 6.69 -18.18
C ARG A 164 13.38 7.48 -19.22
N ALA A 165 12.16 7.06 -19.49
CA ALA A 165 11.27 7.70 -20.47
C ALA A 165 10.95 9.14 -20.03
N TRP A 166 10.49 9.31 -18.79
CA TRP A 166 10.09 10.59 -18.24
C TRP A 166 11.24 11.62 -18.11
N SER A 167 12.48 11.17 -18.00
CA SER A 167 13.66 12.03 -17.89
C SER A 167 14.48 12.13 -19.18
N ALA A 168 13.95 11.67 -20.33
CA ALA A 168 14.71 11.56 -21.58
C ALA A 168 15.28 12.91 -22.06
N SER A 169 14.54 14.02 -21.91
CA SER A 169 14.97 15.37 -22.30
C SER A 169 15.02 16.36 -21.15
N GLY A 170 14.79 15.89 -19.91
CA GLY A 170 14.79 16.70 -18.70
C GLY A 170 15.98 16.44 -17.78
N SER A 171 16.00 17.15 -16.66
CA SER A 171 16.95 16.85 -15.58
C SER A 171 16.39 15.75 -14.68
N LEU A 172 17.27 14.83 -14.27
CA LEU A 172 16.96 13.74 -13.36
C LEU A 172 17.75 13.91 -12.06
N PHE A 173 17.03 13.82 -10.94
CA PHE A 173 17.60 13.74 -9.60
C PHE A 173 17.03 12.50 -8.91
N VAL A 174 17.87 11.55 -8.53
CA VAL A 174 17.47 10.38 -7.78
C VAL A 174 18.14 10.38 -6.42
N ILE A 175 17.41 9.95 -5.40
CA ILE A 175 17.91 9.77 -4.05
C ILE A 175 17.50 8.41 -3.52
N GLY A 176 18.38 7.80 -2.72
CA GLY A 176 18.11 6.51 -2.08
C GLY A 176 19.38 5.90 -1.51
N ASP A 177 19.21 4.78 -0.87
CA ASP A 177 20.29 4.03 -0.24
C ASP A 177 20.23 2.56 -0.71
N PRO A 178 21.17 2.12 -1.56
CA PRO A 178 21.22 0.73 -2.04
C PRO A 178 21.26 -0.30 -0.92
N ASP A 179 21.81 0.03 0.25
CA ASP A 179 21.90 -0.86 1.40
C ASP A 179 20.55 -1.04 2.12
N GLN A 180 19.58 -0.17 1.85
CA GLN A 180 18.21 -0.24 2.37
C GLN A 180 17.23 -0.93 1.41
N SER A 181 17.68 -1.48 0.28
CA SER A 181 16.82 -2.21 -0.65
C SER A 181 16.35 -3.53 -0.04
N ILE A 182 15.12 -3.54 0.48
CA ILE A 182 14.49 -4.69 1.13
C ILE A 182 13.27 -5.23 0.37
N TYR A 183 12.89 -4.61 -0.75
CA TYR A 183 11.71 -4.97 -1.54
C TYR A 183 12.02 -5.85 -2.76
N GLY A 184 13.12 -6.59 -2.76
CA GLY A 184 13.44 -7.55 -3.82
C GLY A 184 12.33 -8.57 -4.08
N PHE A 185 11.58 -8.97 -3.04
CA PHE A 185 10.41 -9.85 -3.17
C PHE A 185 9.22 -9.21 -3.94
N ARG A 186 9.22 -7.88 -4.08
CA ARG A 186 8.26 -7.11 -4.90
C ARG A 186 8.85 -6.73 -6.26
N GLY A 187 9.99 -7.29 -6.66
CA GLY A 187 10.63 -7.01 -7.94
C GLY A 187 11.54 -5.78 -7.95
N ALA A 188 11.89 -5.21 -6.78
CA ALA A 188 12.87 -4.14 -6.72
C ALA A 188 14.24 -4.61 -7.26
N ASP A 189 14.87 -3.79 -8.11
CA ASP A 189 16.18 -4.06 -8.69
C ASP A 189 17.28 -3.41 -7.86
N GLY A 190 17.95 -4.20 -7.03
CA GLY A 190 19.08 -3.72 -6.22
C GLY A 190 20.27 -3.16 -7.03
N LYS A 191 20.25 -3.32 -8.37
CA LYS A 191 21.28 -2.79 -9.27
C LYS A 191 20.85 -1.51 -10.01
N CYS A 192 19.66 -0.95 -9.69
CA CYS A 192 19.12 0.22 -10.39
C CYS A 192 20.10 1.41 -10.44
N PHE A 193 20.82 1.71 -9.35
CA PHE A 193 21.83 2.76 -9.33
C PHE A 193 23.05 2.45 -10.24
N GLN A 194 23.50 1.18 -10.27
CA GLN A 194 24.61 0.78 -11.13
C GLN A 194 24.22 0.89 -12.60
N ARG A 195 22.99 0.46 -12.94
CA ARG A 195 22.42 0.60 -14.30
C ARG A 195 22.32 2.05 -14.72
N LEU A 196 21.73 2.89 -13.86
CA LEU A 196 21.58 4.31 -14.14
C LEU A 196 22.93 5.00 -14.38
N ARG A 197 23.95 4.65 -13.59
CA ARG A 197 25.32 5.17 -13.74
C ARG A 197 25.95 4.71 -15.06
N ALA A 198 25.74 3.47 -15.46
CA ALA A 198 26.24 2.95 -16.74
C ALA A 198 25.55 3.59 -17.94
N GLU A 199 24.26 3.87 -17.86
CA GLU A 199 23.47 4.49 -18.93
C GLU A 199 23.68 6.00 -19.04
N ARG A 200 24.04 6.67 -17.92
CA ARG A 200 24.26 8.13 -17.85
C ARG A 200 25.61 8.44 -17.18
N PRO A 201 26.72 8.31 -17.88
CA PRO A 201 28.07 8.57 -17.34
C PRO A 201 28.27 10.00 -16.83
N GLU A 202 27.45 10.95 -17.33
CA GLU A 202 27.45 12.36 -16.93
C GLU A 202 26.85 12.62 -15.55
N LEU A 203 26.22 11.63 -14.93
CA LEU A 203 25.59 11.76 -13.61
C LEU A 203 26.62 12.09 -12.54
N ARG A 204 26.33 13.15 -11.79
CA ARG A 204 27.09 13.51 -10.61
C ARG A 204 26.57 12.74 -9.40
N GLU A 205 27.42 11.92 -8.79
CA GLU A 205 27.12 11.24 -7.53
C GLU A 205 27.51 12.12 -6.34
N ILE A 206 26.58 12.26 -5.40
CA ILE A 206 26.78 12.95 -4.13
C ILE A 206 26.45 11.98 -3.01
N ARG A 207 27.39 11.75 -2.10
CA ARG A 207 27.21 10.86 -0.93
C ARG A 207 26.92 11.70 0.29
N LEU A 208 25.78 11.41 0.94
CA LEU A 208 25.42 12.00 2.21
C LEU A 208 25.96 11.10 3.33
N VAL A 209 27.06 11.51 3.96
CA VAL A 209 27.75 10.74 5.00
C VAL A 209 27.39 11.19 6.41
N GLU A 210 26.84 12.40 6.57
CA GLU A 210 26.45 12.91 7.88
C GLU A 210 25.10 12.34 8.31
N ASN A 211 25.06 11.69 9.46
CA ASN A 211 23.85 11.09 10.01
C ASN A 211 23.36 11.90 11.21
N TYR A 212 22.14 12.42 11.09
CA TYR A 212 21.46 13.23 12.13
C TYR A 212 20.35 12.44 12.83
N ARG A 213 20.11 11.18 12.45
CA ARG A 213 19.03 10.33 12.95
C ARG A 213 19.45 9.51 14.15
N SER A 214 20.56 8.81 14.03
CA SER A 214 20.98 7.75 14.95
C SER A 214 22.16 8.18 15.82
N THR A 215 22.23 7.60 17.03
CA THR A 215 23.40 7.75 17.90
C THR A 215 24.58 6.92 17.36
N PRO A 216 25.83 7.21 17.78
CA PRO A 216 27.00 6.42 17.40
C PRO A 216 26.83 4.91 17.62
N GLU A 217 26.28 4.52 18.76
CA GLU A 217 26.11 3.12 19.17
C GLU A 217 25.19 2.34 18.20
N VAL A 218 24.14 2.99 17.69
CA VAL A 218 23.23 2.38 16.70
C VAL A 218 23.94 2.20 15.36
N LEU A 219 24.72 3.20 14.92
CA LEU A 219 25.49 3.12 13.67
C LEU A 219 26.58 2.05 13.74
N GLU A 220 27.29 1.98 14.87
CA GLU A 220 28.33 0.96 15.10
C GLU A 220 27.75 -0.46 15.12
N ALA A 221 26.57 -0.64 15.70
CA ALA A 221 25.88 -1.94 15.70
C ALA A 221 25.40 -2.36 14.31
N ALA A 222 24.98 -1.40 13.48
CA ALA A 222 24.49 -1.66 12.11
C ALA A 222 25.64 -1.90 11.10
N ALA A 223 26.78 -1.25 11.27
CA ALA A 223 27.88 -1.26 10.31
C ALA A 223 28.35 -2.70 9.91
N PRO A 224 28.56 -3.66 10.83
CA PRO A 224 29.01 -5.01 10.48
C PRO A 224 28.01 -5.80 9.60
N VAL A 225 26.73 -5.44 9.64
CA VAL A 225 25.71 -6.04 8.77
C VAL A 225 25.87 -5.50 7.35
N ILE A 226 26.04 -4.19 7.21
CA ILE A 226 26.17 -3.51 5.92
C ILE A 226 27.50 -3.82 5.24
N GLU A 227 28.57 -4.04 6.00
CA GLU A 227 29.89 -4.43 5.48
C GLU A 227 29.87 -5.73 4.66
N LYS A 228 28.87 -6.58 4.86
CA LYS A 228 28.66 -7.82 4.10
C LYS A 228 28.06 -7.59 2.71
N ASN A 229 27.54 -6.40 2.44
CA ASN A 229 26.96 -6.08 1.14
C ASN A 229 28.06 -5.83 0.10
N PRO A 230 27.82 -6.15 -1.19
CA PRO A 230 28.74 -5.80 -2.27
C PRO A 230 28.97 -4.28 -2.34
N GLY A 231 30.23 -3.86 -2.26
CA GLY A 231 30.62 -2.45 -2.33
C GLY A 231 31.22 -1.86 -1.05
N GLY A 232 31.32 -2.66 0.02
CA GLY A 232 32.05 -2.33 1.25
C GLY A 232 31.34 -1.32 2.16
N CYS A 233 32.00 -1.02 3.27
CA CYS A 233 31.45 -0.17 4.33
C CYS A 233 31.30 1.29 3.90
N ARG A 234 30.09 1.79 4.00
CA ARG A 234 29.77 3.22 3.91
C ARG A 234 29.69 3.77 5.32
N ARG A 235 30.82 4.16 5.90
CA ARG A 235 30.82 4.70 7.25
C ARG A 235 30.07 6.04 7.28
N LEU A 236 28.97 6.06 8.03
CA LEU A 236 28.25 7.28 8.35
C LEU A 236 28.89 7.97 9.54
N ARG A 237 28.84 9.30 9.55
CA ARG A 237 29.33 10.14 10.67
C ARG A 237 28.14 10.52 11.55
N PRO A 238 28.12 10.10 12.81
CA PRO A 238 27.06 10.47 13.73
C PRO A 238 27.17 11.95 14.11
N ASN A 239 26.06 12.65 14.06
CA ASN A 239 25.94 14.04 14.55
C ASN A 239 25.13 14.12 15.85
N ARG A 240 24.60 12.99 16.34
CA ARG A 240 23.95 12.95 17.63
C ARG A 240 24.96 12.62 18.73
N PRO A 241 24.72 13.13 19.97
CA PRO A 241 25.53 12.71 21.12
C PRO A 241 25.42 11.20 21.37
N SER A 242 26.39 10.64 22.07
CA SER A 242 26.38 9.27 22.53
C SER A 242 25.10 8.95 23.31
N GLY A 243 24.54 7.79 23.07
CA GLY A 243 23.32 7.30 23.68
C GLY A 243 23.51 5.96 24.40
N PRO A 244 22.44 5.29 24.78
CA PRO A 244 22.50 3.96 25.38
C PRO A 244 23.10 2.94 24.42
N ALA A 245 23.87 2.00 24.96
CA ALA A 245 24.38 0.88 24.18
C ALA A 245 23.25 0.02 23.59
N VAL A 246 23.47 -0.50 22.37
CA VAL A 246 22.57 -1.48 21.78
C VAL A 246 22.59 -2.76 22.59
N ARG A 247 21.43 -3.22 23.03
CA ARG A 247 21.29 -4.42 23.85
C ARG A 247 20.82 -5.59 23.01
N MET A 248 21.46 -6.73 23.16
CA MET A 248 21.00 -8.00 22.61
C MET A 248 20.44 -8.85 23.75
N VAL A 249 19.18 -9.24 23.62
CA VAL A 249 18.47 -10.06 24.62
C VAL A 249 18.07 -11.37 23.95
N ARG A 250 18.34 -12.49 24.62
CA ARG A 250 17.92 -13.82 24.19
C ARG A 250 16.84 -14.33 25.13
N SER A 251 15.65 -14.57 24.59
CA SER A 251 14.54 -15.17 25.32
C SER A 251 14.46 -16.67 25.06
N PRO A 252 13.97 -17.48 26.01
CA PRO A 252 13.83 -18.93 25.84
C PRO A 252 12.75 -19.29 24.79
N ASP A 253 11.71 -18.47 24.68
CA ASP A 253 10.61 -18.65 23.76
C ASP A 253 9.97 -17.31 23.38
N ALA A 254 9.07 -17.32 22.38
CA ALA A 254 8.43 -16.13 21.86
C ALA A 254 7.48 -15.43 22.87
N PHE A 255 6.87 -16.20 23.80
CA PHE A 255 6.02 -15.60 24.82
C PHE A 255 6.85 -14.82 25.86
N SER A 256 7.95 -15.41 26.31
CA SER A 256 8.90 -14.74 27.22
C SER A 256 9.50 -13.48 26.58
N GLU A 257 9.74 -13.49 25.24
CA GLU A 257 10.14 -12.30 24.48
C GLU A 257 9.06 -11.21 24.54
N GLY A 258 7.80 -11.55 24.30
CA GLY A 258 6.67 -10.60 24.38
C GLY A 258 6.50 -9.99 25.75
N VAL A 259 6.62 -10.79 26.82
CA VAL A 259 6.56 -10.33 28.23
C VAL A 259 7.74 -9.40 28.55
N PHE A 260 8.97 -9.75 28.07
CA PHE A 260 10.13 -8.90 28.24
C PHE A 260 9.92 -7.53 27.55
N LEU A 261 9.41 -7.51 26.31
CA LEU A 261 9.12 -6.28 25.59
C LEU A 261 8.13 -5.40 26.32
N ALA A 262 7.03 -5.98 26.83
CA ALA A 262 6.03 -5.22 27.56
C ALA A 262 6.62 -4.57 28.82
N LYS A 263 7.41 -5.33 29.61
CA LYS A 263 8.09 -4.79 30.79
C LYS A 263 9.10 -3.70 30.46
N GLU A 264 9.91 -3.89 29.40
CA GLU A 264 10.92 -2.89 29.00
C GLU A 264 10.26 -1.60 28.50
N ILE A 265 9.15 -1.69 27.75
CA ILE A 265 8.36 -0.54 27.31
C ILE A 265 7.76 0.19 28.52
N GLY A 266 7.14 -0.54 29.44
CA GLY A 266 6.61 0.03 30.68
C GLY A 266 7.72 0.78 31.47
N ARG A 267 8.91 0.21 31.56
CA ARG A 267 10.07 0.84 32.20
C ARG A 267 10.49 2.13 31.48
N MET A 268 10.50 2.17 30.15
CA MET A 268 10.88 3.34 29.35
C MET A 268 9.84 4.48 29.44
N THR A 269 8.58 4.16 29.67
CA THR A 269 7.47 5.12 29.72
C THR A 269 7.12 5.61 31.13
N GLY A 270 7.98 5.32 32.11
CA GLY A 270 7.85 5.80 33.47
C GLY A 270 7.29 4.82 34.50
N GLY A 271 7.09 3.55 34.11
CA GLY A 271 6.79 2.45 35.05
C GLY A 271 7.97 2.21 35.97
N VAL A 272 7.69 2.13 37.28
CA VAL A 272 8.72 1.89 38.28
C VAL A 272 8.66 0.42 38.69
N ASP A 273 9.75 -0.32 38.45
CA ASP A 273 9.93 -1.65 39.05
C ASP A 273 10.28 -1.44 40.56
N MET A 274 9.64 -2.24 41.42
CA MET A 274 9.83 -2.11 42.90
C MET A 274 11.31 -2.20 43.31
N LEU A 275 12.11 -2.96 42.58
CA LEU A 275 13.56 -3.09 42.84
C LEU A 275 14.37 -1.88 42.41
N GLU A 276 13.91 -1.14 41.41
CA GLU A 276 14.56 0.08 40.93
C GLU A 276 14.14 1.34 41.65
N ALA A 277 12.98 1.32 42.31
CA ALA A 277 12.50 2.45 43.16
C ALA A 277 13.49 2.76 44.32
N GLN A 278 14.29 1.78 44.73
CA GLN A 278 15.32 1.95 45.78
C GLN A 278 16.65 2.52 45.24
N ALA A 279 16.84 2.56 43.91
CA ALA A 279 18.08 3.02 43.26
C ALA A 279 17.94 4.44 42.63
N LEU A 280 16.92 5.21 43.01
CA LEU A 280 16.61 6.52 42.43
C LEU A 280 17.70 7.56 42.69
N GLY A 281 18.51 7.82 41.71
CA GLY A 281 19.55 8.85 41.70
C GLY A 281 19.85 9.44 40.30
N HIS A 282 19.21 9.00 39.22
CA HIS A 282 19.51 9.47 37.86
C HIS A 282 18.26 10.00 37.18
N GLU A 283 18.37 11.18 36.56
CA GLU A 283 17.35 11.76 35.69
C GLU A 283 16.99 10.76 34.59
N ARG A 284 15.81 10.17 34.66
CA ARG A 284 15.25 9.30 33.61
C ARG A 284 14.55 10.16 32.59
N THR A 285 14.98 10.08 31.35
CA THR A 285 14.21 10.61 30.21
C THR A 285 13.02 9.67 29.99
N VAL A 286 11.85 10.08 30.44
CA VAL A 286 10.59 9.36 30.19
C VAL A 286 10.25 9.51 28.71
N ARG A 287 10.00 8.37 28.01
CA ARG A 287 9.59 8.35 26.62
C ARG A 287 8.08 8.28 26.50
N ALA A 288 7.53 8.85 25.43
CA ALA A 288 6.13 8.60 25.08
C ALA A 288 6.01 7.22 24.38
N PHE A 289 4.85 6.59 24.46
CA PHE A 289 4.60 5.34 23.73
C PHE A 289 4.81 5.50 22.21
N SER A 290 4.50 6.68 21.67
CA SER A 290 4.74 7.03 20.25
C SER A 290 6.21 7.07 19.83
N ASP A 291 7.14 7.12 20.80
CA ASP A 291 8.59 7.13 20.52
C ASP A 291 9.17 5.72 20.36
N ILE A 292 8.35 4.69 20.57
CA ILE A 292 8.78 3.29 20.61
C ILE A 292 8.17 2.53 19.45
N ALA A 293 9.00 1.80 18.70
CA ALA A 293 8.54 0.90 17.64
C ALA A 293 9.08 -0.51 17.89
N VAL A 294 8.21 -1.51 17.72
CA VAL A 294 8.58 -2.93 17.74
C VAL A 294 8.48 -3.49 16.34
N LEU A 295 9.59 -4.02 15.82
CA LEU A 295 9.66 -4.59 14.48
C LEU A 295 9.78 -6.10 14.58
N CYS A 296 8.92 -6.83 13.88
CA CYS A 296 8.94 -8.29 13.80
C CYS A 296 9.06 -8.76 12.36
N ARG A 297 9.62 -9.96 12.17
CA ARG A 297 9.82 -10.55 10.84
C ARG A 297 8.50 -11.01 10.21
N THR A 298 7.53 -11.43 11.02
CA THR A 298 6.25 -12.00 10.58
C THR A 298 5.08 -11.43 11.36
N HIS A 299 3.90 -11.39 10.75
CA HIS A 299 2.65 -10.99 11.43
C HIS A 299 2.32 -11.88 12.64
N ARG A 300 2.63 -13.18 12.57
CA ARG A 300 2.43 -14.10 13.69
C ARG A 300 3.21 -13.69 14.95
N GLN A 301 4.44 -13.18 14.78
CA GLN A 301 5.23 -12.64 15.91
C GLN A 301 4.58 -11.35 16.44
N LEU A 302 4.14 -10.44 15.54
CA LEU A 302 3.45 -9.22 15.95
C LEU A 302 2.17 -9.49 16.76
N GLU A 303 1.38 -10.51 16.40
CA GLU A 303 0.18 -10.90 17.13
C GLU A 303 0.47 -11.31 18.58
N LEU A 304 1.55 -12.04 18.78
CA LEU A 304 1.93 -12.45 20.13
C LEU A 304 2.41 -11.25 20.95
N VAL A 305 3.24 -10.38 20.36
CA VAL A 305 3.71 -9.15 21.00
C VAL A 305 2.52 -8.25 21.33
N GLU A 306 1.59 -8.03 20.40
CA GLU A 306 0.38 -7.24 20.63
C GLU A 306 -0.44 -7.78 21.83
N LYS A 307 -0.62 -9.11 21.91
CA LYS A 307 -1.33 -9.73 23.04
C LYS A 307 -0.64 -9.44 24.38
N CYS A 308 0.70 -9.52 24.43
CA CYS A 308 1.46 -9.21 25.62
C CYS A 308 1.36 -7.73 26.01
N LEU A 309 1.45 -6.82 25.02
CA LEU A 309 1.33 -5.37 25.26
C LEU A 309 -0.06 -5.01 25.75
N ARG A 310 -1.12 -5.56 25.16
CA ARG A 310 -2.51 -5.33 25.59
C ARG A 310 -2.81 -5.90 26.98
N HIS A 311 -2.17 -7.03 27.33
CA HIS A 311 -2.31 -7.61 28.65
C HIS A 311 -1.78 -6.69 29.76
N ASP A 312 -0.73 -5.94 29.47
CA ASP A 312 -0.11 -4.97 30.38
C ASP A 312 -0.63 -3.54 30.15
N ASP A 313 -1.81 -3.38 29.50
CA ASP A 313 -2.48 -2.10 29.20
C ASP A 313 -1.59 -1.09 28.43
N ILE A 314 -0.63 -1.59 27.64
CA ILE A 314 0.24 -0.77 26.80
C ILE A 314 -0.47 -0.47 25.47
N PRO A 315 -0.78 0.81 25.16
CA PRO A 315 -1.42 1.18 23.90
C PRO A 315 -0.47 0.93 22.74
N CYS A 316 -0.94 0.21 21.72
CA CYS A 316 -0.16 -0.08 20.53
C CYS A 316 -1.01 -0.06 19.27
N VAL A 317 -0.38 0.28 18.15
CA VAL A 317 -0.95 0.24 16.80
C VAL A 317 -0.12 -0.72 15.95
N VAL A 318 -0.76 -1.71 15.34
CA VAL A 318 -0.07 -2.65 14.44
C VAL A 318 -0.19 -2.15 13.00
N SER A 319 0.91 -1.75 12.41
CA SER A 319 0.98 -1.34 10.99
C SER A 319 1.05 -2.56 10.07
N GLY A 320 0.52 -2.42 8.86
CA GLY A 320 0.55 -3.48 7.83
C GLY A 320 -0.46 -4.61 8.05
N ARG A 321 -1.43 -4.42 8.95
CA ARG A 321 -2.49 -5.39 9.23
C ARG A 321 -3.73 -5.07 8.40
N GLU A 322 -3.57 -5.07 7.08
CA GLU A 322 -4.69 -4.94 6.14
C GLU A 322 -5.34 -6.28 5.79
N ASP A 323 -4.95 -7.38 6.47
CA ASP A 323 -5.49 -8.73 6.22
C ASP A 323 -7.02 -8.81 6.35
N PHE A 324 -7.63 -7.90 7.14
CA PHE A 324 -9.08 -7.85 7.25
C PHE A 324 -9.76 -7.41 5.93
N LEU A 325 -9.07 -6.67 5.06
CA LEU A 325 -9.59 -6.29 3.74
C LEU A 325 -9.69 -7.48 2.78
N GLU A 326 -8.97 -8.56 3.07
CA GLU A 326 -9.03 -9.80 2.30
C GLU A 326 -10.08 -10.79 2.84
N ASP A 327 -10.64 -10.49 4.01
CA ASP A 327 -11.75 -11.27 4.57
C ASP A 327 -12.94 -11.27 3.61
N ARG A 328 -13.56 -12.44 3.43
CA ARG A 328 -14.65 -12.64 2.48
C ARG A 328 -15.82 -11.68 2.73
N GLN A 329 -16.20 -11.52 4.00
CA GLN A 329 -17.33 -10.69 4.38
C GLN A 329 -17.01 -9.21 4.18
N VAL A 330 -15.81 -8.77 4.58
CA VAL A 330 -15.34 -7.39 4.37
C VAL A 330 -15.30 -7.06 2.88
N ARG A 331 -14.72 -7.92 2.06
CA ARG A 331 -14.68 -7.75 0.59
C ARG A 331 -16.09 -7.63 0.01
N GLY A 332 -17.00 -8.49 0.46
CA GLY A 332 -18.39 -8.46 0.01
C GLY A 332 -19.10 -7.17 0.38
N VAL A 333 -18.98 -6.71 1.62
CA VAL A 333 -19.59 -5.46 2.12
C VAL A 333 -19.03 -4.25 1.39
N LEU A 334 -17.71 -4.19 1.23
CA LEU A 334 -17.06 -3.12 0.48
C LEU A 334 -17.53 -3.09 -0.97
N ALA A 335 -17.56 -4.24 -1.65
CA ALA A 335 -18.02 -4.36 -3.03
C ALA A 335 -19.50 -3.99 -3.17
N PHE A 336 -20.34 -4.33 -2.19
CA PHE A 336 -21.75 -3.96 -2.18
C PHE A 336 -21.93 -2.43 -2.14
N PHE A 337 -21.32 -1.74 -1.17
CA PHE A 337 -21.42 -0.29 -1.09
C PHE A 337 -20.79 0.42 -2.31
N ARG A 338 -19.71 -0.12 -2.86
CA ARG A 338 -19.12 0.39 -4.10
C ARG A 338 -20.07 0.27 -5.29
N SER A 339 -20.77 -0.85 -5.43
CA SER A 339 -21.77 -1.03 -6.51
C SER A 339 -22.93 -0.05 -6.44
N LEU A 340 -23.28 0.43 -5.25
CA LEU A 340 -24.29 1.48 -5.06
C LEU A 340 -23.78 2.87 -5.45
N GLN A 341 -22.51 3.18 -5.14
CA GLN A 341 -21.90 4.47 -5.47
C GLN A 341 -21.48 4.60 -6.94
N SER A 342 -21.17 3.49 -7.57
CA SER A 342 -20.71 3.42 -8.95
C SER A 342 -21.47 2.30 -9.70
N PRO A 343 -22.71 2.52 -10.09
CA PRO A 343 -23.52 1.52 -10.81
C PRO A 343 -22.87 1.04 -12.11
N ALA A 344 -21.98 1.84 -12.69
CA ALA A 344 -21.21 1.48 -13.88
C ALA A 344 -20.05 0.51 -13.60
N ASP A 345 -19.75 0.19 -12.32
CA ASP A 345 -18.71 -0.77 -11.95
C ASP A 345 -19.30 -2.20 -11.89
N PRO A 346 -19.13 -3.00 -12.94
CA PRO A 346 -19.72 -4.34 -13.02
C PRO A 346 -19.02 -5.33 -12.10
N ALA A 347 -17.75 -5.11 -11.78
CA ALA A 347 -16.95 -6.02 -10.98
C ALA A 347 -17.34 -5.95 -9.50
N ALA A 348 -17.66 -4.76 -9.00
CA ALA A 348 -18.12 -4.56 -7.64
C ALA A 348 -19.44 -5.32 -7.38
N LEU A 349 -20.39 -5.24 -8.31
CA LEU A 349 -21.66 -5.95 -8.17
C LEU A 349 -21.49 -7.47 -8.17
N GLU A 350 -20.74 -8.02 -9.13
CA GLU A 350 -20.49 -9.46 -9.21
C GLU A 350 -19.76 -9.98 -7.96
N THR A 351 -18.78 -9.23 -7.47
CA THR A 351 -18.05 -9.54 -6.24
C THR A 351 -18.98 -9.56 -5.03
N ALA A 352 -19.84 -8.57 -4.87
CA ALA A 352 -20.81 -8.52 -3.79
C ALA A 352 -21.77 -9.70 -3.82
N LEU A 353 -22.37 -9.98 -4.98
CA LEU A 353 -23.31 -11.08 -5.18
C LEU A 353 -22.67 -12.45 -4.89
N GLY A 354 -21.45 -12.67 -5.35
CA GLY A 354 -20.73 -13.92 -5.11
C GLY A 354 -20.27 -14.10 -3.65
N LEU A 355 -19.83 -13.04 -2.99
CA LEU A 355 -19.26 -13.14 -1.64
C LEU A 355 -20.31 -13.08 -0.52
N LEU A 356 -21.37 -12.30 -0.67
CA LEU A 356 -22.39 -12.12 0.37
C LEU A 356 -23.57 -13.10 0.26
N TRP A 357 -23.93 -13.46 -0.98
CA TRP A 357 -25.13 -14.26 -1.21
C TRP A 357 -24.86 -15.58 -1.98
N ASP A 358 -23.60 -15.96 -2.20
CA ASP A 358 -23.22 -17.15 -2.97
C ASP A 358 -23.96 -17.27 -4.33
N CYS A 359 -24.22 -16.12 -4.97
CA CYS A 359 -24.97 -16.05 -6.21
C CYS A 359 -24.20 -16.74 -7.35
N PRO A 360 -24.82 -17.66 -8.11
CA PRO A 360 -24.20 -18.25 -9.29
C PRO A 360 -23.78 -17.20 -10.32
N ALA A 361 -22.63 -17.42 -10.99
CA ALA A 361 -22.02 -16.45 -11.89
C ALA A 361 -22.89 -16.04 -13.08
N ASP A 362 -23.73 -16.94 -13.59
CA ASP A 362 -24.69 -16.68 -14.66
C ASP A 362 -25.79 -15.71 -14.22
N LEU A 363 -26.30 -15.87 -12.99
CA LEU A 363 -27.28 -14.99 -12.38
C LEU A 363 -26.66 -13.64 -12.01
N ALA A 364 -25.44 -13.63 -11.46
CA ALA A 364 -24.70 -12.40 -11.20
C ALA A 364 -24.47 -11.59 -12.48
N GLY A 365 -24.10 -12.26 -13.58
CA GLY A 365 -23.98 -11.63 -14.89
C GLY A 365 -25.29 -11.05 -15.45
N ARG A 366 -26.43 -11.66 -15.13
CA ARG A 366 -27.77 -11.12 -15.48
C ARG A 366 -28.07 -9.84 -14.67
N ALA A 367 -27.89 -9.89 -13.36
CA ALA A 367 -28.06 -8.72 -12.50
C ALA A 367 -27.16 -7.56 -12.92
N ARG A 368 -25.89 -7.86 -13.25
CA ARG A 368 -24.95 -6.87 -13.78
C ARG A 368 -25.49 -6.14 -15.00
N ARG A 369 -25.95 -6.88 -16.02
CA ARG A 369 -26.46 -6.25 -17.25
C ARG A 369 -27.61 -5.30 -16.97
N LEU A 370 -28.54 -5.68 -16.11
CA LEU A 370 -29.67 -4.83 -15.75
C LEU A 370 -29.24 -3.58 -14.96
N TRP A 371 -28.35 -3.78 -13.98
CA TRP A 371 -27.86 -2.70 -13.13
C TRP A 371 -27.05 -1.65 -13.92
N THR A 372 -26.12 -2.10 -14.77
CA THR A 372 -25.29 -1.21 -15.59
C THR A 372 -26.06 -0.49 -16.70
N GLN A 373 -27.21 -1.02 -17.12
CA GLN A 373 -28.10 -0.36 -18.08
C GLN A 373 -29.02 0.69 -17.44
N GLY A 374 -28.92 0.89 -16.13
CA GLY A 374 -29.73 1.85 -15.40
C GLY A 374 -31.22 1.46 -15.28
N ALA A 375 -31.49 0.15 -15.19
CA ALA A 375 -32.85 -0.33 -14.94
C ALA A 375 -33.39 0.26 -13.64
N ASP A 376 -34.61 0.72 -13.64
CA ASP A 376 -35.26 1.19 -12.42
C ASP A 376 -35.56 0.02 -11.45
N LEU A 377 -35.83 0.37 -10.19
CA LEU A 377 -36.08 -0.63 -9.14
C LEU A 377 -37.25 -1.57 -9.48
N ALA A 378 -38.29 -1.07 -10.19
CA ALA A 378 -39.45 -1.88 -10.56
C ALA A 378 -39.09 -2.91 -11.65
N ALA A 379 -38.30 -2.52 -12.65
CA ALA A 379 -37.78 -3.43 -13.66
C ALA A 379 -36.83 -4.47 -13.08
N LEU A 380 -36.02 -4.07 -12.08
CA LEU A 380 -35.15 -4.98 -11.36
C LEU A 380 -35.98 -6.00 -10.54
N GLU A 381 -37.01 -5.58 -9.82
CA GLU A 381 -37.90 -6.47 -9.08
C GLU A 381 -38.53 -7.57 -9.96
N GLU A 382 -39.03 -7.16 -11.11
CA GLU A 382 -39.61 -8.12 -12.05
C GLU A 382 -38.56 -9.09 -12.61
N ALA A 383 -37.37 -8.57 -12.92
CA ALA A 383 -36.28 -9.36 -13.51
C ALA A 383 -35.62 -10.34 -12.55
N VAL A 384 -35.64 -10.08 -11.23
CA VAL A 384 -35.01 -10.93 -10.20
C VAL A 384 -36.01 -11.84 -9.50
N ARG A 385 -37.31 -11.70 -9.77
CA ARG A 385 -38.38 -12.49 -9.15
C ARG A 385 -38.17 -13.98 -9.34
N GLY A 386 -38.19 -14.74 -8.25
CA GLY A 386 -37.94 -16.18 -8.22
C GLY A 386 -36.48 -16.58 -8.11
N TYR A 387 -35.56 -15.61 -8.05
CA TYR A 387 -34.13 -15.83 -7.81
C TYR A 387 -33.75 -15.33 -6.42
N GLY A 388 -33.90 -16.15 -5.39
CA GLY A 388 -33.78 -15.74 -3.99
C GLY A 388 -32.48 -15.00 -3.63
N HIS A 389 -31.34 -15.34 -4.27
CA HIS A 389 -30.08 -14.62 -4.08
C HIS A 389 -30.17 -13.16 -4.58
N LEU A 390 -30.83 -12.94 -5.71
CA LEU A 390 -30.99 -11.62 -6.32
C LEU A 390 -32.10 -10.81 -5.63
N GLU A 391 -33.14 -11.46 -5.13
CA GLU A 391 -34.18 -10.81 -4.33
C GLU A 391 -33.59 -10.25 -3.03
N LEU A 392 -32.79 -11.05 -2.32
CA LEU A 392 -32.09 -10.61 -1.11
C LEU A 392 -31.14 -9.43 -1.39
N TRP A 393 -30.42 -9.47 -2.51
CA TRP A 393 -29.58 -8.36 -2.94
C TRP A 393 -30.41 -7.10 -3.18
N LEU A 394 -31.51 -7.19 -3.93
CA LEU A 394 -32.33 -6.04 -4.26
C LEU A 394 -32.97 -5.41 -3.03
N ASP A 395 -33.36 -6.20 -2.04
CA ASP A 395 -33.87 -5.69 -0.76
C ASP A 395 -32.79 -4.86 -0.06
N ARG A 396 -31.53 -5.28 -0.11
CA ARG A 396 -30.41 -4.52 0.45
C ARG A 396 -30.13 -3.24 -0.35
N VAL A 397 -30.23 -3.29 -1.68
CA VAL A 397 -30.12 -2.08 -2.52
C VAL A 397 -31.14 -1.03 -2.09
N LYS A 398 -32.41 -1.40 -1.99
CA LYS A 398 -33.48 -0.47 -1.57
C LYS A 398 -33.23 0.12 -0.19
N GLU A 399 -32.69 -0.66 0.73
CA GLU A 399 -32.40 -0.22 2.09
C GLU A 399 -31.25 0.78 2.15
N TRP A 400 -30.16 0.54 1.39
CA TRP A 400 -28.89 1.24 1.55
C TRP A 400 -28.61 2.33 0.51
N GLU A 401 -29.20 2.26 -0.67
CA GLU A 401 -29.01 3.27 -1.72
C GLU A 401 -29.27 4.72 -1.22
N PRO A 402 -30.32 5.00 -0.43
CA PRO A 402 -30.57 6.34 0.07
C PRO A 402 -29.54 6.85 1.10
N ALA A 403 -28.82 5.92 1.76
CA ALA A 403 -27.89 6.21 2.84
C ALA A 403 -26.44 6.34 2.35
N VAL A 404 -26.05 5.63 1.28
CA VAL A 404 -24.66 5.45 0.88
C VAL A 404 -23.92 6.75 0.54
N GLU A 405 -24.62 7.76 0.02
CA GLU A 405 -24.04 9.07 -0.28
C GLU A 405 -24.06 10.05 0.90
N LYS A 406 -24.95 9.83 1.85
CA LYS A 406 -25.23 10.77 2.94
C LYS A 406 -24.48 10.42 4.23
N GLU A 407 -24.30 9.13 4.48
CA GLU A 407 -23.70 8.66 5.73
C GLU A 407 -22.18 8.55 5.62
N LYS A 408 -21.50 8.67 6.78
CA LYS A 408 -20.07 8.44 6.88
C LYS A 408 -19.77 6.95 6.74
N PRO A 409 -18.59 6.57 6.18
CA PRO A 409 -18.23 5.18 5.93
C PRO A 409 -18.37 4.27 7.15
N TRP A 410 -17.90 4.71 8.32
CA TRP A 410 -17.98 3.92 9.54
C TRP A 410 -19.41 3.65 9.99
N LYS A 411 -20.35 4.59 9.76
CA LYS A 411 -21.77 4.40 10.08
C LYS A 411 -22.44 3.39 9.15
N LEU A 412 -22.04 3.35 7.88
CA LEU A 412 -22.53 2.34 6.94
C LEU A 412 -22.11 0.95 7.37
N VAL A 413 -20.83 0.79 7.82
CA VAL A 413 -20.34 -0.49 8.33
C VAL A 413 -21.01 -0.86 9.65
N GLU A 414 -21.16 0.08 10.58
CA GLU A 414 -21.86 -0.12 11.86
C GLU A 414 -23.31 -0.57 11.65
N GLY A 415 -24.06 0.13 10.80
CA GLY A 415 -25.41 -0.24 10.47
C GLY A 415 -25.53 -1.59 9.75
N TRP A 416 -24.51 -1.97 8.97
CA TRP A 416 -24.42 -3.32 8.41
C TRP A 416 -24.23 -4.37 9.49
N GLU A 417 -23.28 -4.15 10.43
CA GLU A 417 -23.03 -5.07 11.55
C GLU A 417 -24.27 -5.27 12.42
N GLU A 418 -24.98 -4.19 12.74
CA GLU A 418 -26.21 -4.25 13.55
C GLU A 418 -27.32 -5.10 12.90
N ARG A 419 -27.43 -5.07 11.56
CA ARG A 419 -28.53 -5.73 10.83
C ARG A 419 -28.19 -7.15 10.40
N TYR A 420 -26.93 -7.41 10.03
CA TYR A 420 -26.54 -8.67 9.37
C TYR A 420 -25.48 -9.44 10.12
N GLY A 421 -25.09 -8.95 11.30
CA GLY A 421 -24.10 -9.58 12.15
C GLY A 421 -22.69 -9.02 11.95
N THR A 422 -21.92 -9.09 13.01
CA THR A 422 -20.55 -8.62 13.08
C THR A 422 -19.54 -9.75 12.95
N SER A 423 -18.33 -9.40 12.55
CA SER A 423 -17.15 -10.27 12.62
C SER A 423 -15.94 -9.45 13.07
N PRO A 424 -14.88 -10.10 13.59
CA PRO A 424 -13.65 -9.39 13.95
C PRO A 424 -13.04 -8.59 12.81
N ALA A 425 -13.26 -9.02 11.56
CA ALA A 425 -12.80 -8.31 10.37
C ALA A 425 -13.66 -7.08 10.06
N LEU A 426 -15.00 -7.17 10.18
CA LEU A 426 -15.90 -6.02 10.02
C LEU A 426 -15.69 -4.97 11.10
N GLU A 427 -15.49 -5.37 12.35
CA GLU A 427 -15.17 -4.45 13.44
C GLU A 427 -13.88 -3.65 13.13
N LYS A 428 -12.85 -4.31 12.58
CA LYS A 428 -11.64 -3.63 12.12
C LYS A 428 -11.92 -2.69 10.96
N LEU A 429 -12.75 -3.08 10.01
CA LEU A 429 -13.17 -2.23 8.91
C LEU A 429 -13.86 -0.96 9.44
N ARG A 430 -14.82 -1.10 10.35
CA ARG A 430 -15.51 0.03 10.99
C ARG A 430 -14.52 0.98 11.66
N ASN A 431 -13.61 0.46 12.48
CA ASN A 431 -12.62 1.26 13.20
C ASN A 431 -11.65 1.97 12.24
N THR A 432 -11.34 1.37 11.09
CA THR A 432 -10.52 2.00 10.05
C THR A 432 -11.30 3.06 9.30
N ALA A 433 -12.57 2.80 9.01
CA ALA A 433 -13.44 3.69 8.24
C ALA A 433 -13.71 5.06 8.92
N VAL A 434 -13.47 5.18 10.22
CA VAL A 434 -13.56 6.46 10.98
C VAL A 434 -12.62 7.53 10.42
N PHE A 435 -11.46 7.11 9.90
CA PHE A 435 -10.43 8.03 9.38
C PHE A 435 -10.71 8.53 7.97
N TYR A 436 -11.72 8.01 7.29
CA TYR A 436 -12.02 8.34 5.91
C TYR A 436 -13.25 9.26 5.81
N PRO A 437 -13.17 10.38 5.05
CA PRO A 437 -14.26 11.33 4.93
C PRO A 437 -15.43 10.81 4.09
N ALA A 438 -15.16 9.93 3.14
CA ALA A 438 -16.13 9.33 2.24
C ALA A 438 -15.78 7.88 1.91
N PHE A 439 -16.77 7.07 1.57
CA PHE A 439 -16.56 5.65 1.26
C PHE A 439 -15.65 5.46 0.04
N ARG A 440 -15.68 6.38 -0.94
CA ARG A 440 -14.76 6.39 -2.10
C ARG A 440 -13.28 6.47 -1.75
N SER A 441 -12.93 6.96 -0.59
CA SER A 441 -11.54 7.09 -0.14
C SER A 441 -11.04 5.88 0.66
N LEU A 442 -11.88 4.86 0.86
CA LEU A 442 -11.52 3.59 1.49
C LEU A 442 -10.85 2.58 0.52
N TRP A 443 -10.88 2.84 -0.81
CA TRP A 443 -10.29 1.97 -1.84
C TRP A 443 -8.95 2.48 -2.35
#